data_97a6aee101f6a3d19a6a2c04414b5142
#
_entry.id   97a6aee101f6a3d19a6a2c04414b5142
#
_cell.length_a   1.000
_cell.length_b   1.000
_cell.length_c   1.000
_cell.angle_alpha   90.00
_cell.angle_beta   90.00
_cell.angle_gamma   90.00
#
_symmetry.space_group_name_H-M   'P 1'
#
loop_
_entity.id
_entity.type
_entity.pdbx_description
1 polymer ?
#
loop_
_entity_poly.entity_id
_entity_poly.type
_entity_poly.pdbx_seq_one_letter_code
_entity_poly.pdbx_strand_id
1 'polypeptide(L)'
;MSSLEPVRSAFRRFVRIDCQVVREHDFRLVGDLALDLSTKGMLVRGSGVRLLTGEELLVAFRPPRSNVWIDAHAIVARVLHGRRPGDTGLSFGIEFYGMEKEHEELLFEKLRGMHAPDALRPPRPLVTRALRAA
;
A
#
# COMPACT_ATOMS: atom_id res chain seq x y z
N MET A 1 -13.89 1.53 -19.31
CA MET A 1 -13.80 1.51 -18.91
C MET A 1 -13.77 1.37 -18.34
N SER A 2 -13.68 1.16 -18.22
CA SER A 2 -13.66 1.06 -17.60
C SER A 2 -13.30 1.00 -16.98
N SER A 3 -13.00 1.19 -17.01
CA SER A 3 -12.51 1.23 -16.38
C SER A 3 -12.63 1.47 -15.37
N LEU A 4 -12.69 1.80 -14.96
CA LEU A 4 -12.90 1.99 -13.92
C LEU A 4 -12.93 1.07 -12.99
N GLU A 5 -13.28 0.41 -13.01
CA GLU A 5 -13.32 -0.63 -12.39
C GLU A 5 -12.18 -1.30 -12.13
N PRO A 6 -11.33 -1.18 -12.86
CA PRO A 6 -10.10 -1.81 -12.61
C PRO A 6 -9.63 -1.64 -11.22
N VAL A 7 -9.78 -0.50 -10.73
CA VAL A 7 -9.30 -0.25 -9.44
C VAL A 7 -9.98 -1.10 -8.45
N ARG A 8 -11.22 -1.31 -8.66
CA ARG A 8 -11.88 -2.03 -7.73
C ARG A 8 -11.62 -3.44 -7.81
N SER A 9 -11.12 -3.91 -8.93
CA SER A 9 -10.83 -5.28 -9.08
C SER A 9 -9.57 -5.69 -8.34
N ALA A 10 -8.79 -4.76 -7.89
CA ALA A 10 -7.61 -5.08 -7.12
C ALA A 10 -8.00 -5.21 -5.66
N PHE A 11 -7.96 -6.44 -5.16
CA PHE A 11 -8.37 -6.68 -3.80
C PHE A 11 -7.33 -6.14 -2.85
N ARG A 12 -7.72 -5.22 -1.99
CA ARG A 12 -6.84 -4.74 -0.95
C ARG A 12 -6.94 -5.61 0.25
N ARG A 13 -5.83 -5.83 0.92
CA ARG A 13 -5.78 -6.57 2.17
C ARG A 13 -5.06 -5.72 3.18
N PHE A 14 -5.62 -5.61 4.38
CA PHE A 14 -4.94 -4.91 5.46
C PHE A 14 -3.77 -5.76 5.91
N VAL A 15 -2.62 -5.13 6.03
CA VAL A 15 -1.40 -5.82 6.42
C VAL A 15 -0.61 -4.92 7.35
N ARG A 16 0.41 -5.47 7.96
CA ARG A 16 1.44 -4.69 8.62
C ARG A 16 2.72 -5.43 8.32
N ILE A 17 3.32 -5.10 7.22
CA ILE A 17 4.52 -5.80 6.79
C ILE A 17 5.63 -4.80 6.55
N ASP A 18 6.83 -5.24 6.85
CA ASP A 18 8.01 -4.44 6.58
C ASP A 18 8.21 -4.31 5.10
N CYS A 19 8.60 -3.15 4.68
CA CYS A 19 8.92 -2.90 3.29
C CYS A 19 10.04 -1.86 3.25
N GLN A 20 10.63 -1.71 2.10
CA GLN A 20 11.60 -0.66 1.86
C GLN A 20 11.12 0.09 0.65
N VAL A 21 10.77 1.35 0.84
CA VAL A 21 10.33 2.20 -0.26
C VAL A 21 11.34 3.32 -0.36
N VAL A 22 12.01 3.37 -1.50
CA VAL A 22 13.11 4.28 -1.72
C VAL A 22 12.75 5.19 -2.88
N ARG A 23 12.95 6.49 -2.71
CA ARG A 23 12.70 7.45 -3.78
C ARG A 23 13.84 7.34 -4.78
N GLU A 24 13.48 7.19 -6.02
CA GLU A 24 14.47 6.80 -7.01
C GLU A 24 15.53 7.85 -7.26
N HIS A 25 15.14 9.10 -7.31
CA HIS A 25 16.11 10.11 -7.74
C HIS A 25 17.22 10.36 -6.72
N ASP A 26 17.03 10.03 -5.45
CA ASP A 26 18.08 10.26 -4.46
C ASP A 26 18.31 9.05 -3.56
N PHE A 27 17.65 7.93 -3.83
CA PHE A 27 17.76 6.70 -3.05
C PHE A 27 17.48 6.89 -1.57
N ARG A 28 16.61 7.80 -1.26
CA ARG A 28 16.26 8.05 0.13
C ARG A 28 15.12 7.17 0.56
N LEU A 29 15.25 6.56 1.72
CA LEU A 29 14.18 5.73 2.26
C LEU A 29 13.02 6.63 2.67
N VAL A 30 11.84 6.38 2.14
CA VAL A 30 10.68 7.23 2.40
C VAL A 30 9.55 6.48 3.10
N GLY A 31 9.66 5.17 3.25
CA GLY A 31 8.67 4.41 3.99
C GLY A 31 9.17 3.02 4.26
N ASP A 32 8.73 2.42 5.37
CA ASP A 32 9.21 1.12 5.76
C ASP A 32 8.13 0.22 6.34
N LEU A 33 6.88 0.65 6.29
CA LEU A 33 5.79 -0.18 6.79
C LEU A 33 4.60 -0.06 5.85
N ALA A 34 4.18 -1.19 5.31
CA ALA A 34 3.00 -1.23 4.47
C ALA A 34 1.79 -1.52 5.32
N LEU A 35 0.72 -0.78 5.10
CA LEU A 35 -0.52 -0.86 5.86
C LEU A 35 -1.63 -1.55 5.10
N ASP A 36 -1.58 -1.54 3.79
CA ASP A 36 -2.45 -2.39 2.99
C ASP A 36 -1.70 -2.78 1.72
N LEU A 37 -2.21 -3.77 1.05
CA LEU A 37 -1.50 -4.35 -0.08
C LEU A 37 -2.50 -4.93 -1.06
N SER A 38 -2.26 -4.68 -2.33
CA SER A 38 -3.00 -5.29 -3.41
C SER A 38 -2.02 -5.60 -4.53
N THR A 39 -2.50 -6.22 -5.60
CA THR A 39 -1.62 -6.46 -6.74
C THR A 39 -1.30 -5.19 -7.51
N LYS A 40 -1.99 -4.10 -7.22
CA LYS A 40 -1.77 -2.84 -7.93
C LYS A 40 -0.96 -1.84 -7.12
N GLY A 41 -0.87 -2.01 -5.84
CA GLY A 41 -0.14 -1.05 -5.03
C GLY A 41 -0.26 -1.30 -3.55
N MET A 42 0.15 -0.33 -2.77
CA MET A 42 0.06 -0.45 -1.32
C MET A 42 -0.04 0.92 -0.69
N LEU A 43 -0.53 0.94 0.54
CA LEU A 43 -0.49 2.13 1.37
C LEU A 43 0.69 1.99 2.31
N VAL A 44 1.51 3.03 2.40
CA VAL A 44 2.75 2.98 3.15
C VAL A 44 2.76 4.10 4.17
N ARG A 45 3.18 3.78 5.38
CA ARG A 45 3.38 4.81 6.39
C ARG A 45 4.66 5.56 6.06
N GLY A 46 4.58 6.87 5.99
CA GLY A 46 5.72 7.68 5.61
C GLY A 46 6.72 7.85 6.73
N SER A 47 7.95 8.12 6.36
CA SER A 47 9.02 8.33 7.31
C SER A 47 9.25 9.80 7.60
N GLY A 48 8.38 10.67 7.10
CA GLY A 48 8.53 12.10 7.29
C GLY A 48 9.15 12.82 6.11
N VAL A 49 9.59 12.09 5.12
CA VAL A 49 10.15 12.71 3.93
C VAL A 49 8.99 13.22 3.07
N ARG A 50 9.11 14.45 2.58
CA ARG A 50 8.06 15.01 1.76
C ARG A 50 8.05 14.37 0.40
N LEU A 51 6.88 13.93 -0.02
CA LEU A 51 6.71 13.30 -1.32
C LEU A 51 5.70 14.05 -2.15
N LEU A 52 5.86 13.99 -3.45
CA LEU A 52 4.90 14.56 -4.39
C LEU A 52 4.31 13.46 -5.23
N THR A 53 3.06 13.62 -5.59
CA THR A 53 2.39 12.69 -6.49
C THR A 53 3.18 12.58 -7.78
N GLY A 54 3.36 11.36 -8.24
CA GLY A 54 4.08 11.10 -9.49
C GLY A 54 5.56 10.79 -9.30
N GLU A 55 6.10 10.96 -8.10
CA GLU A 55 7.51 10.62 -7.89
C GLU A 55 7.71 9.12 -8.02
N GLU A 56 8.84 8.75 -8.60
CA GLU A 56 9.14 7.35 -8.85
C GLU A 56 9.84 6.71 -7.69
N LEU A 57 9.47 5.48 -7.42
CA LEU A 57 9.92 4.75 -6.24
C LEU A 57 10.39 3.37 -6.61
N LEU A 58 11.34 2.87 -5.82
CA LEU A 58 11.75 1.47 -5.86
C LEU A 58 11.24 0.84 -4.58
N VAL A 59 10.58 -0.29 -4.70
CA VAL A 59 9.90 -0.91 -3.57
C VAL A 59 10.36 -2.35 -3.42
N ALA A 60 10.67 -2.74 -2.20
CA ALA A 60 10.96 -4.14 -1.90
C ALA A 60 10.14 -4.53 -0.69
N PHE A 61 9.47 -5.67 -0.76
CA PHE A 61 8.66 -6.12 0.36
C PHE A 61 8.48 -7.63 0.28
N ARG A 62 8.13 -8.22 1.42
CA ARG A 62 7.79 -9.63 1.48
C ARG A 62 6.30 -9.75 1.72
N PRO A 63 5.56 -10.44 0.86
CA PRO A 63 4.14 -10.65 1.13
C PRO A 63 3.96 -11.46 2.40
N PRO A 64 2.79 -11.39 3.01
CA PRO A 64 2.54 -12.19 4.20
C PRO A 64 2.78 -13.67 3.95
N ARG A 65 3.36 -14.34 4.91
CA ARG A 65 3.63 -15.77 4.85
C ARG A 65 4.54 -16.17 3.69
N SER A 66 5.44 -15.29 3.32
CA SER A 66 6.37 -15.59 2.23
C SER A 66 7.78 -15.21 2.67
N ASN A 67 8.75 -15.97 2.21
CA ASN A 67 10.15 -15.63 2.42
C ASN A 67 10.75 -14.98 1.19
N VAL A 68 9.96 -14.79 0.16
CA VAL A 68 10.45 -14.24 -1.09
C VAL A 68 10.23 -12.73 -1.09
N TRP A 69 11.28 -11.99 -1.36
CA TRP A 69 11.18 -10.55 -1.50
C TRP A 69 10.73 -10.22 -2.92
N ILE A 70 9.78 -9.32 -3.01
CA ILE A 70 9.29 -8.82 -4.29
C ILE A 70 9.85 -7.43 -4.50
N ASP A 71 10.37 -7.19 -5.69
CA ASP A 71 10.86 -5.88 -6.08
C ASP A 71 9.91 -5.30 -7.12
N ALA A 72 9.63 -4.03 -7.00
CA ALA A 72 8.72 -3.38 -7.94
C ALA A 72 9.12 -1.93 -8.15
N HIS A 73 8.76 -1.42 -9.31
CA HIS A 73 8.80 0.02 -9.56
C HIS A 73 7.39 0.55 -9.30
N ALA A 74 7.32 1.72 -8.72
CA ALA A 74 6.03 2.30 -8.37
C ALA A 74 6.10 3.81 -8.48
N ILE A 75 4.94 4.44 -8.42
CA ILE A 75 4.86 5.89 -8.34
C ILE A 75 3.97 6.26 -7.16
N VAL A 76 4.19 7.46 -6.64
CA VAL A 76 3.34 8.00 -5.60
C VAL A 76 2.02 8.39 -6.24
N ALA A 77 0.94 7.73 -5.84
CA ALA A 77 -0.38 8.01 -6.39
C ALA A 77 -1.08 9.10 -5.59
N ARG A 78 -0.84 9.13 -4.28
CA ARG A 78 -1.45 10.16 -3.44
C ARG A 78 -0.70 10.24 -2.13
N VAL A 79 -0.82 11.38 -1.47
CA VAL A 79 -0.18 11.60 -0.18
C VAL A 79 -1.27 11.97 0.81
N LEU A 80 -1.28 11.31 1.96
CA LEU A 80 -2.22 11.59 3.04
C LEU A 80 -1.45 12.24 4.16
N HIS A 81 -1.90 13.40 4.58
CA HIS A 81 -1.14 14.22 5.50
C HIS A 81 -1.51 14.03 6.97
N GLY A 82 -2.49 13.21 7.24
CA GLY A 82 -2.83 12.96 8.63
C GLY A 82 -3.62 14.05 9.28
N ARG A 83 -4.23 14.93 8.50
CA ARG A 83 -4.95 16.06 9.07
C ARG A 83 -6.42 15.80 9.26
N ARG A 84 -6.96 14.76 8.66
CA ARG A 84 -8.38 14.48 8.77
C ARG A 84 -8.61 13.49 9.88
N PRO A 85 -9.76 13.54 10.50
CA PRO A 85 -10.08 12.55 11.51
C PRO A 85 -9.99 11.15 10.89
N GLY A 86 -9.37 10.24 11.58
CA GLY A 86 -9.19 8.90 11.08
C GLY A 86 -7.91 8.66 10.32
N ASP A 87 -7.19 9.70 9.94
CA ASP A 87 -5.91 9.50 9.30
C ASP A 87 -4.90 9.00 10.34
N THR A 88 -4.01 8.11 9.89
CA THR A 88 -3.05 7.52 10.79
C THR A 88 -1.71 8.24 10.75
N GLY A 89 -1.74 9.51 10.46
CA GLY A 89 -0.52 10.28 10.31
C GLY A 89 -0.11 10.31 8.84
N LEU A 90 1.12 10.67 8.60
CA LEU A 90 1.60 10.79 7.23
C LEU A 90 1.70 9.41 6.59
N SER A 91 1.04 9.24 5.48
CA SER A 91 1.13 8.02 4.71
C SER A 91 0.96 8.36 3.24
N PHE A 92 1.26 7.40 2.38
CA PHE A 92 1.10 7.65 0.96
C PHE A 92 0.74 6.34 0.26
N GLY A 93 -0.09 6.47 -0.77
CA GLY A 93 -0.48 5.36 -1.61
C GLY A 93 0.41 5.30 -2.82
N ILE A 94 0.86 4.11 -3.18
CA ILE A 94 1.70 3.93 -4.34
C ILE A 94 1.03 2.95 -5.30
N GLU A 95 1.33 3.11 -6.58
CA GLU A 95 0.87 2.20 -7.60
C GLU A 95 2.07 1.54 -8.22
N PHE A 96 2.04 0.22 -8.31
CA PHE A 96 3.10 -0.52 -8.98
C PHE A 96 2.92 -0.37 -10.49
N TYR A 97 4.03 -0.15 -11.21
CA TYR A 97 3.95 -0.14 -12.67
C TYR A 97 4.99 -1.06 -13.30
N GLY A 98 5.83 -1.68 -12.52
CA GLY A 98 6.81 -2.63 -13.05
C GLY A 98 7.14 -3.68 -12.01
N MET A 99 6.86 -4.93 -12.35
CA MET A 99 7.12 -6.04 -11.45
C MET A 99 7.30 -7.26 -12.32
N GLU A 100 8.23 -8.14 -11.94
CA GLU A 100 8.41 -9.37 -12.68
C GLU A 100 7.18 -10.24 -12.59
N LYS A 101 6.91 -10.94 -13.65
CA LYS A 101 5.70 -11.71 -13.73
C LYS A 101 5.60 -12.75 -12.61
N GLU A 102 6.70 -13.38 -12.28
CA GLU A 102 6.70 -14.35 -11.20
C GLU A 102 6.35 -13.70 -9.88
N HIS A 103 6.78 -12.47 -9.68
CA HIS A 103 6.45 -11.75 -8.47
C HIS A 103 4.97 -11.36 -8.46
N GLU A 104 4.44 -10.98 -9.60
CA GLU A 104 3.02 -10.67 -9.68
C GLU A 104 2.19 -11.88 -9.33
N GLU A 105 2.56 -13.04 -9.85
CA GLU A 105 1.81 -14.25 -9.59
C GLU A 105 1.90 -14.66 -8.13
N LEU A 106 3.08 -14.53 -7.54
CA LEU A 106 3.25 -14.84 -6.14
C LEU A 106 2.39 -13.93 -5.29
N LEU A 107 2.41 -12.64 -5.58
CA LEU A 107 1.63 -11.67 -4.82
C LEU A 107 0.15 -11.98 -4.92
N PHE A 108 -0.34 -12.23 -6.12
CA PHE A 108 -1.74 -12.56 -6.31
C PHE A 108 -2.13 -13.77 -5.49
N GLU A 109 -1.29 -14.81 -5.52
CA GLU A 109 -1.59 -16.01 -4.80
C GLU A 109 -1.62 -15.81 -3.30
N LYS A 110 -0.68 -15.05 -2.77
CA LYS A 110 -0.64 -14.80 -1.34
C LYS A 110 -1.83 -13.96 -0.88
N LEU A 111 -2.21 -12.99 -1.67
CA LEU A 111 -3.35 -12.16 -1.29
C LEU A 111 -4.66 -12.90 -1.42
N ARG A 112 -4.77 -13.78 -2.40
CA ARG A 112 -5.98 -14.54 -2.59
C ARG A 112 -6.26 -15.42 -1.39
N GLY A 113 -5.23 -15.88 -0.71
CA GLY A 113 -5.41 -16.72 0.46
C GLY A 113 -5.75 -15.98 1.72
N MET A 114 -5.84 -14.65 1.69
CA MET A 114 -6.14 -13.87 2.86
C MET A 114 -7.60 -13.49 2.87
N HIS A 115 -8.13 -13.29 4.08
CA HIS A 115 -9.47 -12.76 4.18
C HIS A 115 -9.49 -11.33 3.70
N ALA A 116 -10.58 -10.96 3.09
CA ALA A 116 -10.76 -9.57 2.72
C ALA A 116 -10.78 -8.72 3.96
N PRO A 117 -10.40 -7.46 3.87
CA PRO A 117 -10.48 -6.59 5.00
C PRO A 117 -11.90 -6.48 5.40
N ASP A 118 -12.07 -6.25 6.65
CA ASP A 118 -13.34 -6.15 7.14
C ASP A 118 -13.96 -4.89 6.85
N ALA A 119 -13.68 -4.45 5.78
CA ALA A 119 -14.41 -3.36 5.28
C ALA A 119 -15.80 -3.79 5.18
N LEU A 120 -15.91 -5.05 5.15
CA LEU A 120 -17.16 -5.52 5.22
C LEU A 120 -17.71 -5.26 6.55
N ARG A 121 -16.91 -5.08 7.50
CA ARG A 121 -17.35 -4.59 8.69
C ARG A 121 -16.83 -3.26 8.66
N PRO A 122 -17.46 -2.39 9.13
CA PRO A 122 -17.05 -1.07 9.15
C PRO A 122 -15.83 -0.99 9.91
N PRO A 123 -15.02 -0.38 9.46
CA PRO A 123 -13.77 -0.26 10.11
C PRO A 123 -13.93 0.40 11.43
N ARG A 124 -14.14 0.14 12.07
CA ARG A 124 -14.04 0.69 12.91
C ARG A 124 -13.61 1.50 13.45
N PRO A 125 -14.16 1.48 13.32
CA PRO A 125 -13.82 2.31 13.40
C PRO A 125 -13.58 2.88 13.76
N LEU A 126 -13.88 3.08 13.90
CA LEU A 126 -13.56 3.66 13.75
C LEU A 126 -13.84 3.94 14.15
N VAL A 127 -14.31 3.82 14.34
CA VAL A 127 -14.37 4.19 14.27
C VAL A 127 -14.37 4.34 14.72
N THR A 128 -14.56 4.25 14.96
CA THR A 128 -14.36 4.50 14.92
C THR A 128 -14.19 4.79 15.25
N ARG A 129 -14.37 4.69 15.58
CA ARG A 129 -14.16 5.18 15.57
C ARG A 129 -14.23 5.78 15.69
N ALA A 130 -14.61 5.73 15.70
CA ALA A 130 -14.59 6.38 15.45
C ALA A 130 -14.68 6.65 15.70
N LEU A 131 -14.83 6.59 15.91
CA LEU A 131 -14.64 6.83 15.67
C LEU A 131 -14.37 6.88 15.82
N ARG A 132 -14.48 6.61 16.17
CA ARG A 132 -14.14 6.76 15.93
C ARG A 132 -14.09 7.08 15.76
N ALA A 133 -14.46 7.12 15.94
CA ALA A 133 -14.41 7.44 15.49
C ALA A 133 -14.56 7.53 15.32
N ALA A 134 -14.73 7.58 15.59
CA ALA A 134 -14.75 7.74 15.23
C ALA A 134 -14.80 7.71 15.20
#